data_80f2fdecf4e02c9a34e78746b60c30b8
#
_entry.id   80f2fdecf4e02c9a34e78746b60c30b8
#
_cell.length_a   1.000
_cell.length_b   1.000
_cell.length_c   1.000
_cell.angle_alpha   90.00
_cell.angle_beta   90.00
_cell.angle_gamma   90.00
#
_symmetry.space_group_name_H-M   'P 1'
#
loop_
_entity.id
_entity.type
_entity.pdbx_description
1 polymer ?
#
loop_
_entity_poly.entity_id
_entity_poly.type
_entity_poly.pdbx_seq_one_letter_code
_entity_poly.pdbx_strand_id
1 'polypeptide(L)'
;MVRETDIAGKLDATKCDTLGVPADKRGVFKSGHDLVVKYKGEDGEELERLVKPEDVCGPPIPGRKLVVLGDTSDASNMGNVALDCDILVHEATAGNEFHQTLVSRGHSTPRMAAETAISFNARRLIINHV
;
A
#
# COMPACT_ATOMS: atom_id res chain seq x y z
N MET A 1 -4.47 12.35 0.24
CA MET A 1 -3.94 10.99 0.46
C MET A 1 -2.59 10.85 -0.21
N VAL A 2 -1.66 10.18 0.46
CA VAL A 2 -0.35 9.78 -0.09
C VAL A 2 -0.23 8.27 0.08
N ARG A 3 0.21 7.58 -0.97
CA ARG A 3 0.49 6.14 -0.92
C ARG A 3 1.88 5.88 -1.48
N GLU A 4 2.65 5.07 -0.77
CA GLU A 4 3.92 4.54 -1.29
C GLU A 4 3.64 3.54 -2.41
N THR A 5 4.59 3.39 -3.33
CA THR A 5 4.55 2.30 -4.31
C THR A 5 4.74 0.96 -3.60
N ASP A 6 4.08 -0.06 -4.13
CA ASP A 6 4.26 -1.41 -3.63
C ASP A 6 5.72 -1.86 -3.82
N ILE A 7 6.25 -2.56 -2.83
CA ILE A 7 7.61 -3.09 -2.88
C ILE A 7 7.56 -4.50 -3.50
N ALA A 8 8.46 -4.77 -4.42
CA ALA A 8 8.58 -6.13 -4.99
C ALA A 8 8.76 -7.17 -3.88
N GLY A 9 8.07 -8.28 -4.02
CA GLY A 9 8.17 -9.39 -3.07
C GLY A 9 9.59 -9.95 -2.98
N LYS A 10 9.82 -10.77 -1.96
CA LYS A 10 11.12 -11.40 -1.75
C LYS A 10 11.45 -12.31 -2.92
N LEU A 11 12.65 -12.14 -3.48
CA LEU A 11 13.19 -13.01 -4.53
C LEU A 11 13.44 -14.41 -3.97
N ASP A 12 13.00 -15.42 -4.71
CA ASP A 12 13.25 -16.83 -4.44
C ASP A 12 14.44 -17.30 -5.28
N ALA A 13 15.58 -17.45 -4.64
CA ALA A 13 16.82 -17.87 -5.31
C ALA A 13 16.69 -19.26 -5.93
N THR A 14 16.00 -20.19 -5.27
CA THR A 14 15.80 -21.55 -5.76
C THR A 14 14.98 -21.57 -7.05
N LYS A 15 13.92 -20.76 -7.13
CA LYS A 15 13.15 -20.62 -8.37
C LYS A 15 14.00 -20.01 -9.49
N CYS A 16 14.83 -19.02 -9.18
CA CYS A 16 15.76 -18.45 -10.13
C CYS A 16 16.73 -19.51 -10.69
N ASP A 17 17.29 -20.35 -9.82
CA ASP A 17 18.20 -21.43 -10.21
C ASP A 17 17.48 -22.43 -11.11
N THR A 18 16.28 -22.85 -10.74
CA THR A 18 15.47 -23.79 -11.53
C THR A 18 15.15 -23.24 -12.93
N LEU A 19 14.90 -21.94 -13.05
CA LEU A 19 14.59 -21.27 -14.32
C LEU A 19 15.84 -20.85 -15.10
N GLY A 20 17.04 -21.08 -14.56
CA GLY A 20 18.31 -20.75 -15.19
C GLY A 20 18.64 -19.26 -15.20
N VAL A 21 18.09 -18.49 -14.25
CA VAL A 21 18.34 -17.05 -14.14
C VAL A 21 19.71 -16.80 -13.51
N PRO A 22 20.66 -16.18 -14.22
CA PRO A 22 21.98 -15.84 -13.68
C PRO A 22 21.88 -14.91 -12.47
N ALA A 23 22.75 -15.12 -11.47
CA ALA A 23 22.71 -14.38 -10.21
C ALA A 23 22.86 -12.85 -10.40
N ASP A 24 23.71 -12.44 -11.32
CA ASP A 24 23.98 -11.02 -11.67
C ASP A 24 22.78 -10.32 -12.34
N LYS A 25 21.85 -11.08 -12.91
CA LYS A 25 20.67 -10.53 -13.61
C LYS A 25 19.39 -10.52 -12.77
N ARG A 26 19.41 -11.11 -11.59
CA ARG A 26 18.20 -11.24 -10.73
C ARG A 26 17.65 -9.91 -10.22
N GLY A 27 18.48 -8.87 -10.17
CA GLY A 27 18.07 -7.55 -9.72
C GLY A 27 16.96 -6.90 -10.56
N VAL A 28 16.81 -7.26 -11.82
CA VAL A 28 15.80 -6.71 -12.73
C VAL A 28 14.38 -6.97 -12.27
N PHE A 29 14.14 -8.10 -11.59
CA PHE A 29 12.82 -8.45 -11.08
C PHE A 29 12.33 -7.54 -9.96
N LYS A 30 13.26 -7.02 -9.14
CA LYS A 30 12.91 -6.03 -8.10
C LYS A 30 12.44 -4.70 -8.67
N SER A 31 12.85 -4.40 -9.90
CA SER A 31 12.40 -3.21 -10.63
C SER A 31 11.17 -3.47 -11.51
N GLY A 32 10.56 -4.66 -11.41
CA GLY A 32 9.36 -5.02 -12.14
C GLY A 32 9.57 -5.36 -13.61
N HIS A 33 10.81 -5.65 -14.04
CA HIS A 33 11.11 -5.97 -15.42
C HIS A 33 11.19 -7.49 -15.65
N ASP A 34 10.76 -7.91 -16.84
CA ASP A 34 10.88 -9.27 -17.33
C ASP A 34 12.32 -9.54 -17.81
N LEU A 35 12.73 -10.79 -17.84
CA LEU A 35 14.02 -11.22 -18.32
C LEU A 35 13.87 -12.40 -19.29
N VAL A 36 14.50 -12.32 -20.45
CA VAL A 36 14.65 -13.46 -21.36
C VAL A 36 15.88 -14.26 -20.95
N VAL A 37 15.68 -15.54 -20.65
CA VAL A 37 16.75 -16.47 -20.26
C VAL A 37 16.95 -17.49 -21.34
N LYS A 38 18.19 -17.68 -21.77
CA LYS A 38 18.58 -18.74 -22.69
C LYS A 38 18.92 -20.02 -21.93
N TYR A 39 18.45 -21.15 -22.41
CA TYR A 39 18.74 -22.46 -21.82
C TYR A 39 18.87 -23.51 -22.92
N LYS A 40 19.48 -24.60 -22.59
CA LYS A 40 19.60 -25.74 -23.51
C LYS A 40 18.45 -26.73 -23.28
N GLY A 41 17.73 -27.04 -24.35
CA GLY A 41 16.73 -28.11 -24.36
C GLY A 41 17.33 -29.51 -24.28
N GLU A 42 16.47 -30.54 -24.23
CA GLU A 42 16.87 -31.96 -24.11
C GLU A 42 17.76 -32.40 -25.26
N ASP A 43 17.55 -31.88 -26.46
CA ASP A 43 18.33 -32.18 -27.66
C ASP A 43 19.58 -31.29 -27.83
N GLY A 44 19.95 -30.51 -26.82
CA GLY A 44 21.08 -29.57 -26.85
C GLY A 44 20.83 -28.30 -27.65
N GLU A 45 19.61 -28.05 -28.12
CA GLU A 45 19.19 -26.86 -28.83
C GLU A 45 19.16 -25.65 -27.88
N GLU A 46 19.47 -24.48 -28.40
CA GLU A 46 19.36 -23.22 -27.65
C GLU A 46 17.90 -22.73 -27.70
N LEU A 47 17.28 -22.66 -26.53
CA LEU A 47 15.90 -22.19 -26.33
C LEU A 47 15.88 -20.89 -25.49
N GLU A 48 14.82 -20.14 -25.60
CA GLU A 48 14.59 -18.93 -24.82
C GLU A 48 13.33 -19.10 -23.95
N ARG A 49 13.39 -18.53 -22.75
CA ARG A 49 12.29 -18.47 -21.81
C ARG A 49 12.12 -17.06 -21.30
N LEU A 50 10.89 -16.54 -21.32
CA LEU A 50 10.55 -15.30 -20.63
C LEU A 50 10.27 -15.59 -19.16
N VAL A 51 11.03 -14.98 -18.26
CA VAL A 51 10.82 -15.06 -16.82
C VAL A 51 10.30 -13.72 -16.34
N LYS A 52 9.17 -13.73 -15.66
CA LYS A 52 8.53 -12.54 -15.08
C LYS A 52 8.83 -12.42 -13.59
N PRO A 53 8.70 -11.21 -13.00
CA PRO A 53 8.86 -11.02 -11.56
C PRO A 53 7.99 -11.99 -10.73
N GLU A 54 6.75 -12.22 -11.12
CA GLU A 54 5.81 -13.13 -10.44
C GLU A 54 6.25 -14.59 -10.41
N ASP A 55 7.11 -15.01 -11.34
CA ASP A 55 7.61 -16.39 -11.39
C ASP A 55 8.66 -16.65 -10.31
N VAL A 56 9.40 -15.62 -9.89
CA VAL A 56 10.58 -15.74 -9.02
C VAL A 56 10.51 -14.88 -7.75
N CYS A 57 9.55 -13.99 -7.64
CA CYS A 57 9.34 -13.19 -6.45
C CYS A 57 8.06 -13.62 -5.74
N GLY A 58 8.05 -13.52 -4.42
CA GLY A 58 6.82 -13.62 -3.62
C GLY A 58 5.84 -12.49 -3.93
N PRO A 59 4.66 -12.49 -3.29
CA PRO A 59 3.68 -11.43 -3.48
C PRO A 59 4.26 -10.06 -3.12
N PRO A 60 3.89 -9.00 -3.85
CA PRO A 60 4.34 -7.65 -3.53
C PRO A 60 3.87 -7.25 -2.13
N ILE A 61 4.70 -6.47 -1.44
CA ILE A 61 4.35 -5.88 -0.16
C ILE A 61 3.66 -4.56 -0.44
N PRO A 62 2.39 -4.38 -0.04
CA PRO A 62 1.67 -3.15 -0.29
C PRO A 62 2.37 -1.92 0.31
N GLY A 63 2.44 -0.85 -0.46
CA GLY A 63 2.93 0.43 0.02
C GLY A 63 2.01 1.01 1.10
N ARG A 64 2.59 1.73 2.06
CA ARG A 64 1.83 2.37 3.15
C ARG A 64 0.95 3.49 2.61
N LYS A 65 -0.23 3.64 3.22
CA LYS A 65 -1.23 4.65 2.86
C LYS A 65 -1.41 5.63 4.02
N LEU A 66 -1.12 6.89 3.77
CA LEU A 66 -1.38 8.01 4.68
C LEU A 66 -2.56 8.82 4.16
N VAL A 67 -3.56 9.04 4.98
CA VAL A 67 -4.69 9.92 4.71
C VAL A 67 -4.65 11.07 5.70
N VAL A 68 -4.63 12.29 5.19
CA VAL A 68 -4.71 13.52 5.99
C VAL A 68 -5.97 14.24 5.58
N LEU A 69 -6.87 14.43 6.53
CA LEU A 69 -8.08 15.24 6.38
C LEU A 69 -7.81 16.64 6.90
N GLY A 70 -8.35 17.65 6.22
CA GLY A 70 -8.48 19.00 6.76
C GLY A 70 -9.67 19.08 7.73
N ASP A 71 -10.04 20.30 8.09
CA ASP A 71 -11.21 20.54 8.92
C ASP A 71 -12.47 20.01 8.24
N THR A 72 -13.18 19.12 8.92
CA THR A 72 -14.38 18.49 8.38
C THR A 72 -15.27 17.92 9.48
N SER A 73 -16.57 18.07 9.33
CA SER A 73 -17.57 17.39 10.15
C SER A 73 -18.06 16.09 9.53
N ASP A 74 -17.71 15.83 8.26
CA ASP A 74 -18.11 14.60 7.55
C ASP A 74 -17.06 14.24 6.49
N ALA A 75 -16.39 13.14 6.69
CA ALA A 75 -15.41 12.59 5.76
C ALA A 75 -15.93 11.37 4.97
N SER A 76 -17.23 11.07 5.01
CA SER A 76 -17.81 9.85 4.41
C SER A 76 -17.49 9.69 2.92
N ASN A 77 -17.43 10.81 2.18
CA ASN A 77 -17.09 10.81 0.75
C ASN A 77 -15.66 10.32 0.45
N MET A 78 -14.78 10.26 1.46
CA MET A 78 -13.40 9.79 1.32
C MET A 78 -13.28 8.28 1.47
N GLY A 79 -14.36 7.55 1.83
CA GLY A 79 -14.33 6.15 2.16
C GLY A 79 -13.59 5.27 1.14
N ASN A 80 -13.91 5.41 -0.15
CA ASN A 80 -13.28 4.62 -1.21
C ASN A 80 -11.76 4.85 -1.32
N VAL A 81 -11.30 6.06 -1.02
CA VAL A 81 -9.89 6.44 -1.11
C VAL A 81 -9.13 6.12 0.17
N ALA A 82 -9.80 6.29 1.32
CA ALA A 82 -9.20 6.19 2.64
C ALA A 82 -9.26 4.77 3.24
N LEU A 83 -10.06 3.88 2.68
CA LEU A 83 -10.22 2.51 3.19
C LEU A 83 -8.87 1.81 3.34
N ASP A 84 -8.71 1.08 4.46
CA ASP A 84 -7.49 0.34 4.81
C ASP A 84 -6.22 1.21 4.86
N CYS A 85 -6.33 2.46 5.31
CA CYS A 85 -5.16 3.30 5.47
C CYS A 85 -4.32 2.89 6.69
N ASP A 86 -3.00 3.03 6.57
CA ASP A 86 -2.09 2.77 7.69
C ASP A 86 -2.15 3.86 8.74
N ILE A 87 -2.33 5.11 8.31
CA ILE A 87 -2.45 6.27 9.18
C ILE A 87 -3.56 7.16 8.66
N LEU A 88 -4.49 7.52 9.54
CA LEU A 88 -5.47 8.57 9.36
C LEU A 88 -5.09 9.74 10.26
N VAL A 89 -4.93 10.94 9.69
CA VAL A 89 -4.83 12.20 10.43
C VAL A 89 -6.16 12.92 10.31
N HIS A 90 -6.80 13.19 11.45
CA HIS A 90 -8.12 13.80 11.51
C HIS A 90 -8.13 14.91 12.54
N GLU A 91 -8.85 15.97 12.27
CA GLU A 91 -9.06 17.05 13.24
C GLU A 91 -9.99 16.59 14.38
N ALA A 92 -9.84 17.23 15.53
CA ALA A 92 -10.76 17.13 16.67
C ALA A 92 -10.74 18.45 17.44
N THR A 93 -11.39 19.44 16.89
CA THR A 93 -11.28 20.84 17.29
C THR A 93 -11.70 21.11 18.73
N ALA A 94 -12.67 20.38 19.29
CA ALA A 94 -13.06 20.50 20.69
C ALA A 94 -13.72 19.21 21.20
N GLY A 95 -13.98 19.17 22.51
CA GLY A 95 -14.55 18.01 23.19
C GLY A 95 -15.93 17.59 22.66
N ASN A 96 -16.32 16.36 23.00
CA ASN A 96 -17.58 15.76 22.52
C ASN A 96 -18.84 16.51 23.02
N GLU A 97 -18.73 17.26 24.10
CA GLU A 97 -19.79 18.10 24.65
C GLU A 97 -20.20 19.25 23.71
N PHE A 98 -19.32 19.63 22.79
CA PHE A 98 -19.57 20.68 21.78
C PHE A 98 -20.04 20.14 20.43
N HIS A 99 -20.42 18.87 20.34
CA HIS A 99 -20.73 18.17 19.09
C HIS A 99 -21.63 18.98 18.13
N GLN A 100 -22.79 19.44 18.58
CA GLN A 100 -23.74 20.18 17.71
C GLN A 100 -23.13 21.46 17.15
N THR A 101 -22.41 22.22 17.99
CA THR A 101 -21.75 23.46 17.60
C THR A 101 -20.63 23.20 16.59
N LEU A 102 -19.85 22.15 16.78
CA LEU A 102 -18.75 21.79 15.90
C LEU A 102 -19.26 21.34 14.53
N VAL A 103 -20.24 20.45 14.49
CA VAL A 103 -20.83 19.99 13.23
C VAL A 103 -21.40 21.15 12.42
N SER A 104 -22.11 22.09 13.06
CA SER A 104 -22.65 23.27 12.36
C SER A 104 -21.59 24.21 11.78
N ARG A 105 -20.36 24.12 12.28
CA ARG A 105 -19.19 24.90 11.81
C ARG A 105 -18.26 24.10 10.88
N GLY A 106 -18.61 22.86 10.55
CA GLY A 106 -17.80 22.00 9.70
C GLY A 106 -16.61 21.34 10.40
N HIS A 107 -16.67 21.18 11.73
CA HIS A 107 -15.62 20.58 12.55
C HIS A 107 -16.06 19.27 13.21
N SER A 108 -15.08 18.52 13.70
CA SER A 108 -15.28 17.25 14.36
C SER A 108 -14.89 17.25 15.84
N THR A 109 -15.43 16.26 16.55
CA THR A 109 -15.02 15.90 17.91
C THR A 109 -14.07 14.69 17.88
N PRO A 110 -13.36 14.38 18.99
CA PRO A 110 -12.54 13.18 19.10
C PRO A 110 -13.33 11.88 18.84
N ARG A 111 -14.59 11.82 19.24
CA ARG A 111 -15.49 10.68 18.95
C ARG A 111 -15.71 10.52 17.45
N MET A 112 -16.03 11.60 16.74
CA MET A 112 -16.24 11.59 15.29
C MET A 112 -14.97 11.15 14.56
N ALA A 113 -13.81 11.64 14.96
CA ALA A 113 -12.53 11.22 14.42
C ALA A 113 -12.30 9.70 14.61
N ALA A 114 -12.62 9.17 15.79
CA ALA A 114 -12.52 7.74 16.08
C ALA A 114 -13.50 6.90 15.23
N GLU A 115 -14.75 7.35 15.10
CA GLU A 115 -15.77 6.69 14.26
C GLU A 115 -15.34 6.68 12.78
N THR A 116 -14.77 7.77 12.29
CA THR A 116 -14.20 7.86 10.94
C THR A 116 -13.04 6.87 10.77
N ALA A 117 -12.13 6.79 11.75
CA ALA A 117 -11.02 5.84 11.70
C ALA A 117 -11.50 4.38 11.66
N ILE A 118 -12.55 4.05 12.41
CA ILE A 118 -13.17 2.71 12.38
C ILE A 118 -13.80 2.45 11.01
N SER A 119 -14.56 3.40 10.47
CA SER A 119 -15.24 3.24 9.18
C SER A 119 -14.26 3.07 8.01
N PHE A 120 -13.07 3.68 8.10
CA PHE A 120 -12.00 3.56 7.10
C PHE A 120 -11.07 2.35 7.36
N ASN A 121 -11.32 1.57 8.42
CA ASN A 121 -10.42 0.50 8.85
C ASN A 121 -8.97 0.98 8.98
N ALA A 122 -8.79 2.19 9.51
CA ALA A 122 -7.48 2.78 9.70
C ALA A 122 -6.70 2.05 10.80
N ARG A 123 -5.42 1.73 10.55
CA ARG A 123 -4.59 1.05 11.55
C ARG A 123 -4.18 1.96 12.70
N ARG A 124 -4.03 3.25 12.43
CA ARG A 124 -3.67 4.28 13.41
C ARG A 124 -4.42 5.57 13.13
N LEU A 125 -4.88 6.21 14.19
CA LEU A 125 -5.47 7.54 14.15
C LEU A 125 -4.51 8.53 14.84
N ILE A 126 -4.25 9.64 14.17
CA ILE A 126 -3.56 10.80 14.72
C ILE A 126 -4.57 11.94 14.74
N ILE A 127 -4.77 12.54 15.91
CA ILE A 127 -5.65 13.69 16.08
C ILE A 127 -4.80 14.94 16.04
N ASN A 128 -5.24 15.95 15.28
CA ASN A 128 -4.66 17.27 15.24
C ASN A 128 -5.73 18.34 15.45
N HIS A 129 -5.34 19.61 15.50
CA HIS A 129 -6.22 20.76 15.66
C HIS A 129 -7.10 20.63 16.92
N VAL A 130 -6.42 20.47 18.06
CA VAL A 130 -7.04 20.30 19.39
C VAL A 130 -7.01 21.65 20.14
#